data_b5d140b83d7537740a2f097416a56734
#
_entry.id   b5d140b83d7537740a2f097416a56734
#
_cell.length_a   1.000
_cell.length_b   1.000
_cell.length_c   1.000
_cell.angle_alpha   90.00
_cell.angle_beta   90.00
_cell.angle_gamma   90.00
#
_symmetry.space_group_name_H-M   'P 1'
#
loop_
_entity.id
_entity.type
_entity.pdbx_description
1 polymer ?
#
loop_
_entity_poly.entity_id
_entity_poly.type
_entity_poly.pdbx_seq_one_letter_code
_entity_poly.pdbx_strand_id
1 'polypeptide(L)'
;MQNQKSEDLLDEIKSTGAILLEQKYKDIKVKGVPVRIGGMYGYAFGPNGTTKKPDMSDGIYDFLKDFENTSSYKIMMSHRPDSFIFGEASKAWDIDLVVSSHDHGGQVVFPFLGGFYGGDQGYFPEYIHGLYNKDKMKILISSGLGSNKQKLPRFNNVPEVMVVNLSK
;
A
#
# COMPACT_ATOMS: atom_id res chain seq x y z
N MET A 1 -18.47 -17.39 -12.45
CA MET A 1 -18.00 -18.11 -11.26
C MET A 1 -16.91 -17.36 -10.46
N GLN A 2 -15.97 -16.65 -11.07
CA GLN A 2 -14.95 -15.89 -10.33
C GLN A 2 -15.51 -14.63 -9.62
N ASN A 3 -16.44 -13.91 -10.26
CA ASN A 3 -17.08 -12.73 -9.65
C ASN A 3 -17.91 -13.07 -8.40
N GLN A 4 -18.68 -14.17 -8.42
CA GLN A 4 -19.50 -14.57 -7.29
C GLN A 4 -18.65 -14.83 -6.02
N LYS A 5 -17.53 -15.56 -6.17
CA LYS A 5 -16.63 -15.85 -5.04
C LYS A 5 -15.95 -14.60 -4.47
N SER A 6 -15.72 -13.56 -5.28
CA SER A 6 -15.17 -12.31 -4.79
C SER A 6 -16.21 -11.46 -4.06
N GLU A 7 -17.44 -11.46 -4.50
CA GLU A 7 -18.56 -10.79 -3.83
C GLU A 7 -18.84 -11.44 -2.47
N ASP A 8 -18.92 -12.76 -2.43
CA ASP A 8 -19.11 -13.52 -1.19
C ASP A 8 -18.00 -13.21 -0.15
N LEU A 9 -16.73 -13.12 -0.59
CA LEU A 9 -15.62 -12.77 0.28
C LEU A 9 -15.71 -11.33 0.80
N LEU A 10 -16.11 -10.38 -0.04
CA LEU A 10 -16.28 -8.99 0.37
C LEU A 10 -17.40 -8.85 1.40
N ASP A 11 -18.49 -9.58 1.24
CA ASP A 11 -19.59 -9.57 2.19
C ASP A 11 -19.22 -10.27 3.50
N GLU A 12 -18.45 -11.34 3.45
CA GLU A 12 -17.87 -11.96 4.64
C GLU A 12 -16.95 -10.99 5.41
N ILE A 13 -16.06 -10.28 4.71
CA ILE A 13 -15.21 -9.26 5.34
C ILE A 13 -16.06 -8.15 5.97
N LYS A 14 -17.06 -7.63 5.27
CA LYS A 14 -17.97 -6.60 5.82
C LYS A 14 -18.72 -7.10 7.05
N SER A 15 -19.10 -8.37 7.09
CA SER A 15 -19.82 -8.97 8.23
C SER A 15 -19.00 -8.98 9.52
N THR A 16 -17.65 -8.91 9.43
CA THR A 16 -16.77 -8.77 10.58
C THR A 16 -16.74 -7.37 11.19
N GLY A 17 -17.41 -6.40 10.56
CA GLY A 17 -17.35 -4.98 10.93
C GLY A 17 -16.16 -4.24 10.32
N ALA A 18 -15.36 -4.88 9.49
CA ALA A 18 -14.27 -4.22 8.76
C ALA A 18 -14.82 -3.20 7.75
N ILE A 19 -14.13 -2.08 7.63
CA ILE A 19 -14.48 -1.01 6.68
C ILE A 19 -13.60 -1.16 5.45
N LEU A 20 -14.24 -1.40 4.30
CA LEU A 20 -13.55 -1.48 3.02
C LEU A 20 -13.42 -0.08 2.42
N LEU A 21 -12.17 0.33 2.19
CA LEU A 21 -11.81 1.61 1.61
C LEU A 21 -11.22 1.38 0.21
N GLU A 22 -12.09 1.27 -0.78
CA GLU A 22 -11.70 1.16 -2.19
C GLU A 22 -11.97 2.49 -2.88
N GLN A 23 -10.90 3.25 -3.18
CA GLN A 23 -10.98 4.64 -3.63
C GLN A 23 -11.91 5.49 -2.76
N LYS A 24 -11.79 5.29 -1.45
CA LYS A 24 -12.55 5.99 -0.41
C LYS A 24 -11.65 6.30 0.75
N TYR A 25 -12.07 7.22 1.58
CA TYR A 25 -11.41 7.49 2.85
C TYR A 25 -12.40 7.65 4.00
N LYS A 26 -11.87 7.58 5.20
CA LYS A 26 -12.58 7.84 6.43
C LYS A 26 -11.75 8.75 7.33
N ASP A 27 -12.39 9.79 7.83
CA ASP A 27 -11.81 10.66 8.85
C ASP A 27 -12.14 10.11 10.24
N ILE A 28 -11.12 9.98 11.08
CA ILE A 28 -11.21 9.50 12.44
C ILE A 28 -10.45 10.44 13.38
N LYS A 29 -10.65 10.27 14.69
CA LYS A 29 -9.82 10.90 15.72
C LYS A 29 -9.14 9.83 16.54
N VAL A 30 -7.82 9.89 16.64
CA VAL A 30 -7.01 9.01 17.47
C VAL A 30 -6.44 9.83 18.62
N LYS A 31 -6.91 9.60 19.84
CA LYS A 31 -6.53 10.40 21.04
C LYS A 31 -6.68 11.91 20.79
N GLY A 32 -7.74 12.31 20.11
CA GLY A 32 -8.02 13.72 19.77
C GLY A 32 -7.31 14.26 18.55
N VAL A 33 -6.37 13.53 17.96
CA VAL A 33 -5.67 13.93 16.75
C VAL A 33 -6.48 13.49 15.52
N PRO A 34 -6.78 14.41 14.58
CA PRO A 34 -7.49 14.06 13.35
C PRO A 34 -6.58 13.26 12.40
N VAL A 35 -7.08 12.14 11.89
CA VAL A 35 -6.41 11.26 10.96
C VAL A 35 -7.35 10.91 9.82
N ARG A 36 -6.89 11.03 8.60
CA ARG A 36 -7.60 10.56 7.39
C ARG A 36 -6.96 9.28 6.91
N ILE A 37 -7.77 8.21 6.80
CA ILE A 37 -7.32 6.92 6.28
C ILE A 37 -7.99 6.68 4.95
N GLY A 38 -7.22 6.54 3.87
CA GLY A 38 -7.69 6.18 2.55
C GLY A 38 -7.26 4.78 2.14
N GLY A 39 -7.91 4.22 1.15
CA GLY A 39 -7.56 2.92 0.58
C GLY A 39 -7.58 2.92 -0.94
N MET A 40 -6.63 2.22 -1.53
CA MET A 40 -6.53 2.00 -2.96
C MET A 40 -6.26 0.53 -3.25
N TYR A 41 -6.97 -0.01 -4.22
CA TYR A 41 -6.76 -1.38 -4.70
C TYR A 41 -5.90 -1.37 -5.97
N GLY A 42 -4.95 -2.31 -6.06
CA GLY A 42 -4.07 -2.44 -7.21
C GLY A 42 -3.09 -1.27 -7.36
N TYR A 43 -2.89 -0.84 -8.57
CA TYR A 43 -2.06 0.32 -8.88
C TYR A 43 -2.84 1.63 -8.65
N ALA A 44 -2.24 2.53 -7.91
CA ALA A 44 -2.78 3.88 -7.77
C ALA A 44 -2.66 4.64 -9.11
N PHE A 45 -1.51 4.47 -9.77
CA PHE A 45 -1.18 5.00 -11.09
C PHE A 45 -0.06 4.14 -11.67
N GLY A 46 0.21 4.26 -12.98
CA GLY A 46 1.20 3.40 -13.66
C GLY A 46 2.58 3.44 -12.98
N PRO A 47 3.39 2.38 -13.13
CA PRO A 47 4.71 2.25 -12.51
C PRO A 47 5.70 3.35 -12.94
N ASN A 48 5.42 4.03 -14.04
CA ASN A 48 6.20 5.19 -14.50
C ASN A 48 5.94 6.45 -13.68
N GLY A 49 5.09 6.35 -12.62
CA GLY A 49 4.85 7.42 -11.67
C GLY A 49 4.24 8.67 -12.27
N THR A 50 3.46 8.53 -13.32
CA THR A 50 2.74 9.65 -13.92
C THR A 50 1.73 10.18 -12.92
N THR A 51 1.93 11.40 -12.49
CA THR A 51 1.08 12.13 -11.57
C THR A 51 0.18 13.14 -12.28
N LYS A 52 0.21 13.13 -13.62
CA LYS A 52 -0.57 14.04 -14.44
C LYS A 52 -1.91 13.41 -14.81
N LYS A 53 -2.97 14.20 -14.77
CA LYS A 53 -4.34 13.76 -15.03
C LYS A 53 -4.53 12.97 -16.33
N PRO A 54 -3.88 13.25 -17.48
CA PRO A 54 -4.06 12.46 -18.69
C PRO A 54 -3.63 11.00 -18.57
N ASP A 55 -2.72 10.72 -17.66
CA ASP A 55 -2.07 9.41 -17.50
C ASP A 55 -2.65 8.59 -16.36
N MET A 56 -3.60 9.16 -15.62
CA MET A 56 -4.35 8.52 -14.54
C MET A 56 -5.81 8.39 -14.94
N SER A 57 -6.50 7.37 -14.45
CA SER A 57 -7.96 7.36 -14.57
C SER A 57 -8.55 8.54 -13.79
N ASP A 58 -9.57 9.19 -14.36
CA ASP A 58 -10.20 10.37 -13.75
C ASP A 58 -10.61 10.11 -12.29
N GLY A 59 -11.18 8.94 -12.01
CA GLY A 59 -11.61 8.59 -10.66
C GLY A 59 -10.46 8.50 -9.65
N ILE A 60 -9.28 8.01 -10.04
CA ILE A 60 -8.11 7.93 -9.16
C ILE A 60 -7.55 9.33 -8.90
N TYR A 61 -7.44 10.15 -9.93
CA TYR A 61 -6.93 11.51 -9.78
C TYR A 61 -7.84 12.35 -8.87
N ASP A 62 -9.14 12.32 -9.11
CA ASP A 62 -10.11 13.08 -8.34
C ASP A 62 -10.17 12.59 -6.88
N PHE A 63 -10.08 11.28 -6.66
CA PHE A 63 -9.97 10.69 -5.33
C PHE A 63 -8.72 11.20 -4.59
N LEU A 64 -7.55 11.19 -5.21
CA LEU A 64 -6.31 11.64 -4.56
C LEU A 64 -6.34 13.14 -4.27
N LYS A 65 -6.93 13.95 -5.15
CA LYS A 65 -7.12 15.39 -4.94
C LYS A 65 -8.05 15.68 -3.76
N ASP A 66 -9.12 14.92 -3.63
CA ASP A 66 -10.03 15.05 -2.49
C ASP A 66 -9.39 14.52 -1.20
N PHE A 67 -8.67 13.40 -1.31
CA PHE A 67 -7.96 12.79 -0.18
C PHE A 67 -6.93 13.73 0.43
N GLU A 68 -6.13 14.42 -0.36
CA GLU A 68 -5.11 15.34 0.16
C GLU A 68 -5.68 16.64 0.76
N ASN A 69 -6.91 16.97 0.45
CA ASN A 69 -7.56 18.23 0.87
C ASN A 69 -8.01 18.20 2.34
N THR A 70 -7.05 18.11 3.23
CA THR A 70 -7.27 18.11 4.69
C THR A 70 -5.99 18.49 5.43
N SER A 71 -6.13 19.05 6.62
CA SER A 71 -5.02 19.24 7.57
C SER A 71 -4.79 18.05 8.50
N SER A 72 -5.59 16.99 8.39
CA SER A 72 -5.41 15.75 9.16
C SER A 72 -4.15 15.02 8.74
N TYR A 73 -3.59 14.20 9.63
CA TYR A 73 -2.54 13.25 9.25
C TYR A 73 -3.11 12.21 8.27
N LYS A 74 -2.47 12.05 7.12
CA LYS A 74 -2.99 11.30 5.96
C LYS A 74 -2.27 9.96 5.82
N ILE A 75 -3.04 8.88 6.02
CA ILE A 75 -2.56 7.51 5.84
C ILE A 75 -3.24 6.90 4.62
N MET A 76 -2.47 6.46 3.64
CA MET A 76 -2.97 5.75 2.47
C MET A 76 -2.62 4.27 2.58
N MET A 77 -3.62 3.41 2.58
CA MET A 77 -3.45 1.97 2.41
C MET A 77 -3.45 1.63 0.93
N SER A 78 -2.32 1.17 0.41
CA SER A 78 -2.16 0.73 -0.97
C SER A 78 -1.57 -0.67 -0.99
N HIS A 79 -2.24 -1.62 -1.65
CA HIS A 79 -1.71 -2.99 -1.72
C HIS A 79 -0.34 -3.03 -2.38
N ARG A 80 -0.16 -2.30 -3.48
CA ARG A 80 1.12 -2.20 -4.20
C ARG A 80 1.86 -0.91 -3.84
N PRO A 81 3.11 -1.01 -3.37
CA PRO A 81 3.91 0.16 -3.04
C PRO A 81 4.42 0.91 -4.27
N ASP A 82 4.52 0.22 -5.41
CA ASP A 82 5.22 0.68 -6.61
C ASP A 82 4.78 2.05 -7.10
N SER A 83 3.48 2.33 -7.09
CA SER A 83 2.95 3.65 -7.47
C SER A 83 3.49 4.80 -6.63
N PHE A 84 3.85 4.55 -5.37
CA PHE A 84 4.36 5.56 -4.45
C PHE A 84 5.89 5.56 -4.33
N ILE A 85 6.54 4.46 -4.71
CA ILE A 85 8.00 4.33 -4.73
C ILE A 85 8.57 4.94 -6.00
N PHE A 86 8.00 4.57 -7.14
CA PHE A 86 8.46 5.01 -8.45
C PHE A 86 7.82 6.33 -8.85
N GLY A 87 8.52 7.12 -9.63
CA GLY A 87 8.07 8.41 -10.07
C GLY A 87 8.09 9.50 -8.99
N GLU A 88 7.25 10.50 -9.16
CA GLU A 88 7.25 11.72 -8.35
C GLU A 88 6.02 11.81 -7.40
N ALA A 89 5.46 10.69 -7.00
CA ALA A 89 4.25 10.65 -6.15
C ALA A 89 4.43 11.43 -4.84
N SER A 90 5.60 11.32 -4.21
CA SER A 90 5.92 12.05 -2.98
C SER A 90 5.97 13.56 -3.13
N LYS A 91 6.20 14.05 -4.35
CA LYS A 91 6.18 15.48 -4.68
C LYS A 91 4.81 15.96 -5.15
N ALA A 92 4.04 15.06 -5.79
CA ALA A 92 2.75 15.40 -6.39
C ALA A 92 1.60 15.35 -5.39
N TRP A 93 1.65 14.44 -4.42
CA TRP A 93 0.56 14.17 -3.50
C TRP A 93 0.96 14.46 -2.05
N ASP A 94 0.06 15.12 -1.32
CA ASP A 94 0.25 15.40 0.10
C ASP A 94 -0.26 14.24 0.95
N ILE A 95 0.58 13.20 1.08
CA ILE A 95 0.32 11.99 1.86
C ILE A 95 1.46 11.84 2.87
N ASP A 96 1.13 11.62 4.14
CA ASP A 96 2.14 11.51 5.20
C ASP A 96 2.71 10.11 5.32
N LEU A 97 1.83 9.09 5.21
CA LEU A 97 2.20 7.68 5.33
C LEU A 97 1.45 6.81 4.31
N VAL A 98 2.20 6.03 3.56
CA VAL A 98 1.65 4.93 2.75
C VAL A 98 1.96 3.61 3.46
N VAL A 99 0.95 2.76 3.59
CA VAL A 99 1.08 1.40 4.15
C VAL A 99 0.80 0.39 3.05
N SER A 100 1.76 -0.46 2.77
CA SER A 100 1.73 -1.41 1.66
C SER A 100 2.22 -2.80 2.05
N SER A 101 2.01 -3.74 1.12
CA SER A 101 2.51 -5.11 1.21
C SER A 101 2.90 -5.61 -0.20
N HIS A 102 2.22 -6.59 -0.78
CA HIS A 102 2.33 -7.17 -2.13
C HIS A 102 3.55 -8.05 -2.38
N ASP A 103 4.76 -7.56 -2.14
CA ASP A 103 6.01 -8.27 -2.52
C ASP A 103 6.40 -9.38 -1.56
N HIS A 104 5.61 -9.57 -0.50
CA HIS A 104 5.82 -10.62 0.51
C HIS A 104 7.27 -10.71 1.03
N GLY A 105 7.93 -9.55 1.19
CA GLY A 105 9.33 -9.49 1.62
C GLY A 105 10.32 -10.11 0.62
N GLY A 106 9.96 -10.17 -0.67
CA GLY A 106 10.78 -10.74 -1.74
C GLY A 106 10.72 -12.26 -1.84
N GLN A 107 9.74 -12.91 -1.20
CA GLN A 107 9.47 -14.35 -1.18
C GLN A 107 10.64 -15.18 -0.58
N VAL A 108 11.76 -15.26 -1.27
CA VAL A 108 13.02 -15.87 -0.81
C VAL A 108 13.97 -14.76 -0.42
N VAL A 109 14.55 -14.86 0.77
CA VAL A 109 15.52 -13.87 1.26
C VAL A 109 16.91 -14.51 1.34
N PHE A 110 17.85 -13.94 0.61
CA PHE A 110 19.24 -14.35 0.66
C PHE A 110 20.01 -13.51 1.68
N PRO A 111 20.85 -14.14 2.51
CA PRO A 111 21.75 -13.41 3.39
C PRO A 111 22.60 -12.41 2.57
N PHE A 112 22.69 -11.16 3.03
CA PHE A 112 23.47 -10.07 2.43
C PHE A 112 22.93 -9.53 1.09
N LEU A 113 22.09 -10.27 0.35
CA LEU A 113 21.54 -9.84 -0.94
C LEU A 113 20.10 -9.34 -0.84
N GLY A 114 19.37 -9.69 0.24
CA GLY A 114 17.98 -9.31 0.41
C GLY A 114 16.99 -10.23 -0.29
N GLY A 115 15.82 -9.69 -0.62
CA GLY A 115 14.75 -10.46 -1.26
C GLY A 115 15.05 -10.83 -2.70
N PHE A 116 14.55 -11.98 -3.12
CA PHE A 116 14.83 -12.47 -4.46
C PHE A 116 13.97 -11.82 -5.53
N TYR A 117 12.68 -11.62 -5.26
CA TYR A 117 11.73 -11.12 -6.25
C TYR A 117 10.66 -10.23 -5.61
N GLY A 118 10.46 -9.08 -6.19
CA GLY A 118 9.43 -8.11 -5.78
C GLY A 118 8.60 -7.65 -6.96
N GLY A 119 7.54 -8.36 -7.26
CA GLY A 119 6.53 -7.99 -8.25
C GLY A 119 7.04 -7.13 -9.41
N ASP A 120 6.70 -5.85 -9.39
CA ASP A 120 7.07 -4.90 -10.45
C ASP A 120 8.53 -4.42 -10.36
N GLN A 121 9.19 -4.63 -9.23
CA GLN A 121 10.60 -4.30 -9.05
C GLN A 121 11.55 -5.35 -9.63
N GLY A 122 11.04 -6.56 -9.97
CA GLY A 122 11.82 -7.62 -10.55
C GLY A 122 12.72 -8.35 -9.54
N TYR A 123 13.91 -8.75 -9.98
CA TYR A 123 14.87 -9.50 -9.17
C TYR A 123 15.71 -8.57 -8.28
N PHE A 124 15.94 -9.02 -7.04
CA PHE A 124 16.68 -8.28 -6.01
C PHE A 124 16.14 -6.87 -5.76
N PRO A 125 14.85 -6.75 -5.44
CA PRO A 125 14.19 -5.48 -5.27
C PRO A 125 14.71 -4.73 -4.03
N GLU A 126 14.76 -3.40 -4.13
CA GLU A 126 15.18 -2.54 -3.03
C GLU A 126 14.08 -2.31 -1.98
N TYR A 127 12.81 -2.24 -2.42
CA TYR A 127 11.69 -1.78 -1.59
C TYR A 127 10.71 -2.91 -1.28
N ILE A 128 11.12 -3.86 -0.44
CA ILE A 128 10.30 -5.05 -0.16
C ILE A 128 9.83 -5.18 1.29
N HIS A 129 10.48 -4.48 2.22
CA HIS A 129 10.23 -4.60 3.64
C HIS A 129 10.85 -3.45 4.42
N GLY A 130 10.08 -2.86 5.34
CA GLY A 130 10.57 -1.81 6.22
C GLY A 130 9.97 -0.44 5.95
N LEU A 131 10.54 0.58 6.56
CA LEU A 131 10.12 1.98 6.45
C LEU A 131 11.09 2.76 5.56
N TYR A 132 10.56 3.35 4.52
CA TYR A 132 11.30 4.19 3.57
C TYR A 132 10.82 5.63 3.65
N ASN A 133 11.73 6.57 3.40
CA ASN A 133 11.41 7.98 3.31
C ASN A 133 11.59 8.46 1.87
N LYS A 134 10.54 9.03 1.31
CA LYS A 134 10.51 9.64 -0.03
C LYS A 134 10.05 11.09 0.13
N ASP A 135 10.98 12.05 0.10
CA ASP A 135 10.71 13.46 0.38
C ASP A 135 9.96 13.62 1.74
N LYS A 136 8.71 14.09 1.70
CA LYS A 136 7.85 14.23 2.89
C LYS A 136 6.99 12.99 3.18
N MET A 137 6.92 12.04 2.25
CA MET A 137 6.10 10.83 2.37
C MET A 137 6.90 9.71 3.00
N LYS A 138 6.30 9.01 3.97
CA LYS A 138 6.82 7.75 4.50
C LYS A 138 6.10 6.58 3.85
N ILE A 139 6.85 5.54 3.48
CA ILE A 139 6.28 4.32 2.89
C ILE A 139 6.68 3.14 3.75
N LEU A 140 5.70 2.52 4.37
CA LEU A 140 5.87 1.31 5.18
C LEU A 140 5.44 0.10 4.38
N ILE A 141 6.36 -0.84 4.17
CA ILE A 141 6.11 -2.07 3.44
C ILE A 141 6.25 -3.26 4.38
N SER A 142 5.17 -4.03 4.52
CA SER A 142 5.16 -5.25 5.32
C SER A 142 5.38 -6.48 4.44
N SER A 143 6.11 -7.46 4.94
CA SER A 143 6.19 -8.78 4.31
C SER A 143 4.87 -9.56 4.42
N GLY A 144 3.98 -9.18 5.34
CA GLY A 144 2.65 -9.76 5.52
C GLY A 144 2.66 -11.23 5.95
N LEU A 145 1.48 -11.83 6.03
CA LEU A 145 1.28 -13.21 6.47
C LEU A 145 1.17 -14.21 5.30
N GLY A 146 0.79 -13.73 4.11
CA GLY A 146 0.50 -14.56 2.96
C GLY A 146 1.70 -15.34 2.43
N SER A 147 1.46 -16.55 1.93
CA SER A 147 2.44 -17.36 1.22
C SER A 147 1.76 -18.08 0.06
N ASN A 148 2.40 -18.08 -1.10
CA ASN A 148 1.88 -18.79 -2.27
C ASN A 148 2.63 -20.11 -2.45
N LYS A 149 2.02 -21.20 -2.00
CA LYS A 149 2.60 -22.53 -2.11
C LYS A 149 2.75 -23.05 -3.54
N GLN A 150 2.01 -22.48 -4.48
CA GLN A 150 1.97 -22.94 -5.87
C GLN A 150 3.02 -22.29 -6.77
N LYS A 151 3.54 -21.13 -6.38
CA LYS A 151 4.52 -20.40 -7.20
C LYS A 151 5.89 -20.40 -6.55
N LEU A 152 6.10 -19.49 -5.60
CA LEU A 152 7.38 -19.33 -4.91
C LEU A 152 7.10 -19.29 -3.40
N PRO A 153 7.48 -20.32 -2.64
CA PRO A 153 7.27 -20.34 -1.19
C PRO A 153 8.17 -19.33 -0.51
N ARG A 154 7.81 -18.94 0.72
CA ARG A 154 8.72 -18.17 1.56
C ARG A 154 9.89 -19.07 1.98
N PHE A 155 11.09 -18.56 1.79
CA PHE A 155 12.32 -19.17 2.28
C PHE A 155 13.16 -18.10 2.97
N ASN A 156 13.61 -18.38 4.19
CA ASN A 156 14.34 -17.43 5.04
C ASN A 156 13.64 -16.06 5.18
N ASN A 157 12.32 -16.08 5.18
CA ASN A 157 11.43 -14.92 5.14
C ASN A 157 10.20 -15.18 6.01
N VAL A 158 10.27 -14.75 7.25
CA VAL A 158 9.24 -15.02 8.27
C VAL A 158 7.99 -14.16 7.98
N PRO A 159 6.77 -14.73 8.05
CA PRO A 159 5.55 -13.97 8.03
C PRO A 159 5.51 -12.92 9.15
N GLU A 160 4.96 -11.75 8.87
CA GLU A 160 5.06 -10.60 9.74
C GLU A 160 3.73 -9.87 9.93
N VAL A 161 3.52 -9.37 11.14
CA VAL A 161 2.53 -8.34 11.46
C VAL A 161 3.29 -7.13 12.01
N MET A 162 3.16 -5.99 11.34
CA MET A 162 3.79 -4.75 11.79
C MET A 162 2.86 -3.96 12.72
N VAL A 163 3.41 -3.47 13.83
CA VAL A 163 2.73 -2.51 14.71
C VAL A 163 3.30 -1.12 14.44
N VAL A 164 2.43 -0.19 14.05
CA VAL A 164 2.82 1.19 13.75
C VAL A 164 2.39 2.09 14.89
N ASN A 165 3.36 2.72 15.55
CA ASN A 165 3.12 3.73 16.56
C ASN A 165 3.27 5.12 15.95
N LEU A 166 2.19 5.88 15.94
CA LEU A 166 2.21 7.29 15.53
C LEU A 166 2.40 8.15 16.76
N SER A 167 3.47 8.93 16.78
CA SER A 167 3.76 9.91 17.83
C SER A 167 3.85 11.33 17.25
N LYS A 168 3.54 12.33 18.09
CA LYS A 168 3.82 13.74 17.76
C LYS A 168 5.30 14.00 17.86
#